data_3d9a57d23a55dd786a007d24d6e78e84
#
_entry.id   3d9a57d23a55dd786a007d24d6e78e84
#
_cell.length_a   1.000
_cell.length_b   1.000
_cell.length_c   1.000
_cell.angle_alpha   90.00
_cell.angle_beta   90.00
_cell.angle_gamma   90.00
#
_symmetry.space_group_name_H-M   'P 1'
#
loop_
_entity.id
_entity.type
_entity.pdbx_description
1 polymer ?
#
loop_
_entity_poly.entity_id
_entity_poly.type
_entity_poly.pdbx_seq_one_letter_code
_entity_poly.pdbx_strand_id
1 'polypeptide(L)'
;CVIDRGAKIANHVARRLVIPPHRDGGQAQYIDRPVDRSERGALAPLLDALRRRLAEPLPVAELARMASTSERSLMRRFKAATGMTPGDWLIQARVERARELLETTAASIDRVAAQTGFGSAITMRHHFRRKLGLSPRDYRERFARAAAAG
;
A
#
# COMPACT_ATOMS: atom_id res chain seq x y z
N CYS A 1 -9.44 16.90 10.28
CA CYS A 1 -10.58 16.22 10.53
C CYS A 1 -11.16 15.48 9.33
N VAL A 2 -12.39 15.06 9.40
CA VAL A 2 -12.99 14.20 8.36
C VAL A 2 -13.04 14.90 7.00
N ILE A 3 -13.36 16.17 6.97
CA ILE A 3 -13.44 16.96 5.73
C ILE A 3 -12.06 17.07 5.08
N ASP A 4 -11.02 17.33 5.87
CA ASP A 4 -9.66 17.38 5.35
C ASP A 4 -9.22 16.04 4.80
N ARG A 5 -9.60 14.95 5.46
CA ARG A 5 -9.32 13.61 4.95
C ARG A 5 -10.04 13.35 3.65
N GLY A 6 -11.28 13.81 3.52
CA GLY A 6 -12.02 13.68 2.29
C GLY A 6 -11.37 14.43 1.14
N ALA A 7 -10.94 15.66 1.39
CA ALA A 7 -10.23 16.46 0.39
C ALA A 7 -8.90 15.82 0.01
N LYS A 8 -8.16 15.31 0.99
CA LYS A 8 -6.89 14.62 0.72
C LYS A 8 -7.11 13.34 -0.08
N ILE A 9 -8.14 12.60 0.24
CA ILE A 9 -8.49 11.38 -0.50
C ILE A 9 -8.85 11.73 -1.94
N ALA A 10 -9.65 12.76 -2.14
CA ALA A 10 -10.01 13.20 -3.48
C ALA A 10 -8.79 13.62 -4.28
N ASN A 11 -7.90 14.38 -3.69
CA ASN A 11 -6.64 14.76 -4.32
C ASN A 11 -5.78 13.55 -4.63
N HIS A 12 -5.76 12.61 -3.72
CA HIS A 12 -5.00 11.39 -3.89
C HIS A 12 -5.51 10.58 -5.10
N VAL A 13 -6.80 10.45 -5.24
CA VAL A 13 -7.41 9.77 -6.38
C VAL A 13 -7.10 10.53 -7.67
N ALA A 14 -7.22 11.84 -7.66
CA ALA A 14 -6.90 12.66 -8.82
C ALA A 14 -5.43 12.48 -9.24
N ARG A 15 -4.53 12.40 -8.26
CA ARG A 15 -3.11 12.17 -8.55
C ARG A 15 -2.84 10.81 -9.11
N ARG A 16 -3.57 9.80 -8.68
CA ARG A 16 -3.46 8.47 -9.26
C ARG A 16 -3.81 8.48 -10.74
N LEU A 17 -4.80 9.28 -11.11
CA LEU A 17 -5.18 9.44 -12.51
C LEU A 17 -4.11 10.20 -13.31
N VAL A 18 -3.41 11.12 -12.66
CA VAL A 18 -2.34 11.90 -13.30
C VAL A 18 -1.05 11.10 -13.42
N ILE A 19 -0.74 10.24 -12.43
CA ILE A 19 0.44 9.38 -12.49
C ILE A 19 0.26 8.39 -13.63
N PRO A 20 1.21 8.34 -14.57
CA PRO A 20 1.04 7.48 -15.74
C PRO A 20 0.75 6.05 -15.37
N PRO A 21 -0.24 5.44 -16.00
CA PRO A 21 -0.64 4.07 -15.69
C PRO A 21 0.23 3.01 -16.37
N HIS A 22 1.29 3.39 -17.04
CA HIS A 22 2.12 2.47 -17.82
C HIS A 22 2.61 1.26 -17.05
N ARG A 23 2.76 1.38 -15.74
CA ARG A 23 3.17 0.28 -14.89
C ARG A 23 2.05 -0.69 -14.57
N ASP A 24 0.87 -0.39 -14.99
CA ASP A 24 -0.33 -1.04 -14.49
C ASP A 24 -0.75 -2.25 -15.31
N GLY A 25 0.06 -2.71 -16.23
CA GLY A 25 -0.20 -3.96 -16.90
C GLY A 25 -0.46 -5.10 -15.91
N GLY A 26 0.35 -5.17 -14.86
CA GLY A 26 0.13 -6.14 -13.79
C GLY A 26 -1.08 -5.84 -12.93
N GLN A 27 -1.34 -4.57 -12.67
CA GLN A 27 -2.51 -4.16 -11.88
C GLN A 27 -3.81 -4.37 -12.64
N ALA A 28 -3.81 -4.15 -13.94
CA ALA A 28 -4.98 -4.43 -14.76
C ALA A 28 -5.37 -5.90 -14.68
N GLN A 29 -4.39 -6.80 -14.62
CA GLN A 29 -4.64 -8.21 -14.43
C GLN A 29 -5.28 -8.52 -13.08
N TYR A 30 -4.90 -7.78 -12.03
CA TYR A 30 -5.53 -7.95 -10.70
C TYR A 30 -6.96 -7.45 -10.70
N ILE A 31 -7.24 -6.34 -11.37
CA ILE A 31 -8.58 -5.77 -11.44
C ILE A 31 -9.54 -6.71 -12.14
N ASP A 32 -9.08 -7.39 -13.16
CA ASP A 32 -9.91 -8.30 -13.95
C ASP A 32 -10.21 -9.63 -13.25
N ARG A 33 -9.53 -9.91 -12.13
CA ARG A 33 -9.79 -11.13 -11.39
C ARG A 33 -10.99 -10.97 -10.48
N PRO A 34 -11.93 -11.93 -10.51
CA PRO A 34 -13.03 -11.93 -9.56
C PRO A 34 -12.48 -12.00 -8.13
N VAL A 35 -12.96 -11.13 -7.27
CA VAL A 35 -12.63 -11.15 -5.85
C VAL A 35 -13.76 -11.84 -5.11
N ASP A 36 -13.43 -12.87 -4.35
CA ASP A 36 -14.40 -13.58 -3.54
C ASP A 36 -14.78 -12.71 -2.34
N ARG A 37 -15.98 -12.16 -2.37
CA ARG A 37 -16.50 -11.29 -1.32
C ARG A 37 -16.64 -11.99 0.02
N SER A 38 -16.93 -13.29 0.00
CA SER A 38 -17.04 -14.08 1.22
C SER A 38 -15.67 -14.23 1.90
N GLU A 39 -14.66 -14.60 1.14
CA GLU A 39 -13.30 -14.69 1.67
C GLU A 39 -12.77 -13.34 2.09
N ARG A 40 -13.13 -12.27 1.37
CA ARG A 40 -12.74 -10.92 1.75
C ARG A 40 -13.32 -10.53 3.09
N GLY A 41 -14.59 -10.85 3.33
CA GLY A 41 -15.22 -10.61 4.62
C GLY A 41 -14.58 -11.41 5.75
N ALA A 42 -14.27 -12.66 5.48
CA ALA A 42 -13.62 -13.53 6.46
C ALA A 42 -12.20 -13.05 6.82
N LEU A 43 -11.49 -12.45 5.89
CA LEU A 43 -10.14 -11.94 6.13
C LEU A 43 -10.10 -10.48 6.58
N ALA A 44 -11.23 -9.78 6.60
CA ALA A 44 -11.26 -8.37 6.97
C ALA A 44 -10.59 -8.07 8.32
N PRO A 45 -10.81 -8.84 9.40
CA PRO A 45 -10.10 -8.60 10.66
C PRO A 45 -8.59 -8.72 10.54
N LEU A 46 -8.12 -9.69 9.75
CA LEU A 46 -6.69 -9.84 9.50
C LEU A 46 -6.13 -8.63 8.74
N LEU A 47 -6.80 -8.21 7.67
CA LEU A 47 -6.36 -7.07 6.88
C LEU A 47 -6.28 -5.79 7.72
N ASP A 48 -7.26 -5.58 8.60
CA ASP A 48 -7.25 -4.43 9.49
C ASP A 48 -6.10 -4.50 10.50
N ALA A 49 -5.84 -5.69 11.06
CA ALA A 49 -4.72 -5.91 11.96
C ALA A 49 -3.38 -5.63 11.26
N LEU A 50 -3.23 -6.08 10.01
CA LEU A 50 -2.02 -5.84 9.23
C LEU A 50 -1.79 -4.35 8.97
N ARG A 51 -2.85 -3.60 8.69
CA ARG A 51 -2.73 -2.16 8.49
C ARG A 51 -2.23 -1.43 9.74
N ARG A 52 -2.61 -1.91 10.92
CA ARG A 52 -2.12 -1.34 12.17
C ARG A 52 -0.68 -1.70 12.49
N ARG A 53 -0.16 -2.76 11.88
CA ARG A 53 1.17 -3.31 12.18
C ARG A 53 2.13 -3.20 11.00
N LEU A 54 1.91 -2.30 10.05
CA LEU A 54 2.73 -2.22 8.84
C LEU A 54 4.21 -1.97 9.11
N ALA A 55 4.55 -1.30 10.21
CA ALA A 55 5.93 -1.01 10.56
C ALA A 55 6.69 -2.25 11.04
N GLU A 56 5.98 -3.32 11.39
CA GLU A 56 6.59 -4.52 11.94
C GLU A 56 6.94 -5.51 10.82
N PRO A 57 7.93 -6.39 11.05
CA PRO A 57 8.13 -7.54 10.17
C PRO A 57 6.90 -8.44 10.23
N LEU A 58 6.37 -8.81 9.07
CA LEU A 58 5.16 -9.61 8.97
C LEU A 58 5.40 -10.78 7.99
N PRO A 59 6.17 -11.78 8.40
CA PRO A 59 6.37 -12.97 7.56
C PRO A 59 5.07 -13.76 7.40
N VAL A 60 4.97 -14.53 6.34
CA VAL A 60 3.75 -15.32 6.04
C VAL A 60 3.37 -16.22 7.20
N ALA A 61 4.35 -16.79 7.90
CA ALA A 61 4.09 -17.63 9.08
C ALA A 61 3.31 -16.88 10.16
N GLU A 62 3.67 -15.62 10.41
CA GLU A 62 2.97 -14.78 11.39
C GLU A 62 1.55 -14.47 10.94
N LEU A 63 1.36 -14.19 9.66
CA LEU A 63 0.03 -13.94 9.12
C LEU A 63 -0.85 -15.18 9.24
N ALA A 64 -0.30 -16.34 8.95
CA ALA A 64 -1.01 -17.61 9.08
C ALA A 64 -1.43 -17.85 10.54
N ARG A 65 -0.52 -17.58 11.47
CA ARG A 65 -0.82 -17.67 12.91
C ARG A 65 -1.96 -16.73 13.30
N MET A 66 -1.90 -15.48 12.85
CA MET A 66 -2.94 -14.48 13.13
C MET A 66 -4.30 -14.91 12.58
N ALA A 67 -4.32 -15.60 11.46
CA ALA A 67 -5.54 -16.09 10.82
C ALA A 67 -5.93 -17.49 11.28
N SER A 68 -5.18 -18.11 12.18
CA SER A 68 -5.42 -19.45 12.69
C SER A 68 -5.53 -20.48 11.56
N THR A 69 -4.63 -20.42 10.60
CA THR A 69 -4.64 -21.29 9.43
C THR A 69 -3.21 -21.65 9.03
N SER A 70 -3.07 -22.61 8.12
CA SER A 70 -1.76 -22.92 7.54
C SER A 70 -1.32 -21.86 6.55
N GLU A 71 -0.02 -21.75 6.29
CA GLU A 71 0.52 -20.83 5.31
C GLU A 71 -0.09 -21.08 3.92
N ARG A 72 -0.21 -22.35 3.54
CA ARG A 72 -0.77 -22.72 2.24
C ARG A 72 -2.24 -22.25 2.11
N SER A 73 -3.03 -22.52 3.13
CA SER A 73 -4.43 -22.07 3.15
C SER A 73 -4.54 -20.57 3.14
N LEU A 74 -3.67 -19.89 3.91
CA LEU A 74 -3.63 -18.43 3.91
C LEU A 74 -3.33 -17.88 2.52
N MET A 75 -2.32 -18.39 1.86
CA MET A 75 -1.96 -17.93 0.50
C MET A 75 -3.13 -18.05 -0.46
N ARG A 76 -3.81 -19.19 -0.44
CA ARG A 76 -4.96 -19.43 -1.30
C ARG A 76 -6.12 -18.49 -0.98
N ARG A 77 -6.47 -18.39 0.29
CA ARG A 77 -7.59 -17.55 0.74
C ARG A 77 -7.30 -16.06 0.53
N PHE A 78 -6.06 -15.66 0.79
CA PHE A 78 -5.66 -14.27 0.63
C PHE A 78 -5.75 -13.83 -0.84
N LYS A 79 -5.31 -14.69 -1.75
CA LYS A 79 -5.41 -14.42 -3.17
C LYS A 79 -6.86 -14.38 -3.64
N ALA A 80 -7.70 -15.26 -3.12
CA ALA A 80 -9.14 -15.24 -3.43
C ALA A 80 -9.80 -13.95 -2.93
N ALA A 81 -9.41 -13.47 -1.74
CA ALA A 81 -10.01 -12.31 -1.11
C ALA A 81 -9.51 -10.98 -1.69
N THR A 82 -8.26 -10.90 -2.11
CA THR A 82 -7.61 -9.64 -2.49
C THR A 82 -7.12 -9.60 -3.94
N GLY A 83 -7.04 -10.75 -4.60
CA GLY A 83 -6.39 -10.85 -5.91
C GLY A 83 -4.87 -10.84 -5.85
N MET A 84 -4.27 -10.78 -4.67
CA MET A 84 -2.82 -10.65 -4.47
C MET A 84 -2.32 -11.68 -3.49
N THR A 85 -1.00 -11.92 -3.54
CA THR A 85 -0.34 -12.66 -2.46
C THR A 85 -0.25 -11.77 -1.22
N PRO A 86 -0.10 -12.34 -0.02
CA PRO A 86 0.10 -11.54 1.20
C PRO A 86 1.30 -10.59 1.10
N GLY A 87 2.40 -11.04 0.51
CA GLY A 87 3.59 -10.20 0.32
C GLY A 87 3.31 -8.98 -0.55
N ASP A 88 2.67 -9.18 -1.68
CA ASP A 88 2.31 -8.10 -2.59
C ASP A 88 1.34 -7.12 -1.95
N TRP A 89 0.37 -7.65 -1.22
CA TRP A 89 -0.59 -6.82 -0.50
C TRP A 89 0.09 -5.93 0.55
N LEU A 90 1.03 -6.50 1.30
CA LEU A 90 1.79 -5.76 2.30
C LEU A 90 2.61 -4.65 1.66
N ILE A 91 3.30 -4.95 0.57
CA ILE A 91 4.08 -3.94 -0.16
C ILE A 91 3.17 -2.81 -0.62
N GLN A 92 2.02 -3.14 -1.18
CA GLN A 92 1.07 -2.12 -1.63
C GLN A 92 0.55 -1.28 -0.46
N ALA A 93 0.19 -1.90 0.65
CA ALA A 93 -0.28 -1.19 1.82
C ALA A 93 0.81 -0.27 2.39
N ARG A 94 2.06 -0.73 2.40
CA ARG A 94 3.20 0.07 2.84
C ARG A 94 3.46 1.26 1.91
N VAL A 95 3.36 1.05 0.60
CA VAL A 95 3.49 2.15 -0.37
C VAL A 95 2.39 3.20 -0.16
N GLU A 96 1.16 2.76 0.04
CA GLU A 96 0.04 3.68 0.30
C GLU A 96 0.26 4.48 1.58
N ARG A 97 0.70 3.82 2.63
CA ARG A 97 1.01 4.51 3.90
C ARG A 97 2.19 5.48 3.73
N ALA A 98 3.20 5.10 2.98
CA ALA A 98 4.33 5.98 2.70
C ALA A 98 3.88 7.22 1.91
N ARG A 99 3.01 7.05 0.92
CA ARG A 99 2.45 8.17 0.19
C ARG A 99 1.74 9.15 1.11
N GLU A 100 0.90 8.63 1.99
CA GLU A 100 0.19 9.45 2.97
C GLU A 100 1.16 10.25 3.84
N LEU A 101 2.21 9.61 4.36
CA LEU A 101 3.21 10.29 5.17
C LEU A 101 4.00 11.32 4.38
N LEU A 102 4.34 11.04 3.13
CA LEU A 102 5.02 11.99 2.26
C LEU A 102 4.16 13.21 1.96
N GLU A 103 2.85 13.03 1.89
CA GLU A 103 1.90 14.11 1.62
C GLU A 103 1.58 14.95 2.85
N THR A 104 1.57 14.35 4.02
CA THR A 104 1.03 14.97 5.23
C THR A 104 2.07 15.34 6.28
N THR A 105 3.33 14.92 6.12
CA THR A 105 4.39 15.19 7.09
C THR A 105 5.66 15.67 6.41
N ALA A 106 6.54 16.28 7.19
CA ALA A 106 7.88 16.65 6.75
C ALA A 106 8.93 15.62 7.14
N ALA A 107 8.52 14.41 7.55
CA ALA A 107 9.44 13.36 7.95
C ALA A 107 10.44 13.04 6.84
N SER A 108 11.67 12.73 7.22
CA SER A 108 12.69 12.33 6.27
C SER A 108 12.31 11.04 5.54
N ILE A 109 12.88 10.83 4.38
CA ILE A 109 12.64 9.61 3.61
C ILE A 109 13.01 8.36 4.45
N ASP A 110 14.13 8.43 5.17
CA ASP A 110 14.53 7.32 6.06
C ASP A 110 13.49 7.05 7.14
N ARG A 111 12.95 8.11 7.73
CA ARG A 111 11.93 7.98 8.77
C ARG A 111 10.63 7.40 8.21
N VAL A 112 10.22 7.84 7.04
CA VAL A 112 9.04 7.27 6.38
C VAL A 112 9.24 5.79 6.11
N ALA A 113 10.43 5.40 5.62
CA ALA A 113 10.75 3.99 5.39
C ALA A 113 10.64 3.16 6.66
N ALA A 114 11.15 3.67 7.78
CA ALA A 114 11.07 2.99 9.07
C ALA A 114 9.63 2.86 9.54
N GLN A 115 8.85 3.93 9.43
CA GLN A 115 7.46 3.95 9.91
C GLN A 115 6.51 3.10 9.07
N THR A 116 6.89 2.78 7.84
CA THR A 116 6.05 2.01 6.94
C THR A 116 6.47 0.55 6.79
N GLY A 117 7.52 0.14 7.49
CA GLY A 117 7.94 -1.26 7.48
C GLY A 117 8.87 -1.65 6.34
N PHE A 118 9.34 -0.70 5.54
CA PHE A 118 10.33 -0.99 4.50
C PHE A 118 11.72 -1.24 5.07
N GLY A 119 11.99 -0.74 6.27
CA GLY A 119 13.26 -0.91 6.95
C GLY A 119 14.35 0.04 6.48
N SER A 120 14.44 0.34 5.19
CA SER A 120 15.42 1.26 4.64
C SER A 120 14.84 2.11 3.51
N ALA A 121 15.44 3.27 3.30
CA ALA A 121 15.07 4.14 2.17
C ALA A 121 15.33 3.46 0.82
N ILE A 122 16.37 2.64 0.74
CA ILE A 122 16.71 1.92 -0.48
C ILE A 122 15.59 0.97 -0.88
N THR A 123 15.11 0.17 0.07
CA THR A 123 14.02 -0.77 -0.15
C THR A 123 12.73 -0.03 -0.52
N MET A 124 12.42 1.03 0.19
CA MET A 124 11.23 1.84 -0.11
C MET A 124 11.32 2.44 -1.51
N ARG A 125 12.48 2.97 -1.88
CA ARG A 125 12.69 3.56 -3.20
C ARG A 125 12.46 2.54 -4.30
N HIS A 126 12.96 1.31 -4.11
CA HIS A 126 12.77 0.23 -5.07
C HIS A 126 11.28 -0.05 -5.31
N HIS A 127 10.51 -0.23 -4.26
CA HIS A 127 9.08 -0.52 -4.38
C HIS A 127 8.28 0.68 -4.90
N PHE A 128 8.66 1.89 -4.51
CA PHE A 128 8.03 3.11 -5.02
C PHE A 128 8.17 3.21 -6.53
N ARG A 129 9.39 2.99 -7.03
CA ARG A 129 9.63 3.04 -8.48
C ARG A 129 8.85 1.96 -9.21
N ARG A 130 8.81 0.76 -8.67
CA ARG A 130 8.06 -0.34 -9.28
C ARG A 130 6.56 -0.07 -9.33
N LYS A 131 6.01 0.50 -8.26
CA LYS A 131 4.56 0.70 -8.14
C LYS A 131 4.10 2.01 -8.76
N LEU A 132 4.89 3.06 -8.67
CA LEU A 132 4.47 4.41 -9.03
C LEU A 132 5.31 5.05 -10.14
N GLY A 133 6.42 4.45 -10.52
CA GLY A 133 7.33 5.03 -11.51
C GLY A 133 8.15 6.21 -11.00
N LEU A 134 8.06 6.53 -9.71
CA LEU A 134 8.73 7.67 -9.09
C LEU A 134 9.47 7.24 -7.84
N SER A 135 10.52 8.01 -7.47
CA SER A 135 11.11 7.87 -6.14
C SER A 135 10.20 8.54 -5.09
N PRO A 136 10.35 8.18 -3.81
CA PRO A 136 9.61 8.87 -2.75
C PRO A 136 9.86 10.37 -2.72
N ARG A 137 11.11 10.79 -2.97
CA ARG A 137 11.46 12.20 -3.02
C ARG A 137 10.73 12.92 -4.16
N ASP A 138 10.77 12.35 -5.36
CA ASP A 138 10.10 12.92 -6.52
C ASP A 138 8.60 12.99 -6.30
N TYR A 139 8.04 11.99 -5.67
CA TYR A 139 6.62 11.96 -5.32
C TYR A 139 6.28 13.13 -4.39
N ARG A 140 7.06 13.33 -3.33
CA ARG A 140 6.84 14.44 -2.39
C ARG A 140 6.94 15.80 -3.09
N GLU A 141 7.93 15.97 -3.95
CA GLU A 141 8.11 17.22 -4.67
C GLU A 141 6.95 17.51 -5.63
N ARG A 142 6.50 16.51 -6.35
CA ARG A 142 5.34 16.65 -7.23
C ARG A 142 4.07 16.97 -6.45
N PHE A 143 3.88 16.32 -5.32
CA PHE A 143 2.74 16.61 -4.46
C PHE A 143 2.77 18.05 -3.96
N ALA A 144 3.92 18.51 -3.49
CA ALA A 144 4.08 19.87 -2.97
C ALA A 144 3.81 20.91 -4.05
N ARG A 145 4.31 20.71 -5.26
CA ARG A 145 4.04 21.60 -6.40
C ARG A 145 2.57 21.63 -6.78
N ALA A 146 1.93 20.50 -6.83
CA ALA A 146 0.51 20.42 -7.16
C ALA A 146 -0.35 21.08 -6.09
N ALA A 147 0.01 20.94 -4.82
CA ALA A 147 -0.68 21.59 -3.71
C ALA A 147 -0.49 23.11 -3.75
N ALA A 148 0.69 23.60 -4.14
CA ALA A 148 0.96 25.01 -4.27
C ALA A 148 0.24 25.64 -5.47
N ALA A 149 0.01 24.89 -6.54
CA ALA A 149 -0.69 25.37 -7.73
C ALA A 149 -2.21 25.40 -7.57
N GLY A 150 -2.74 24.66 -6.60
CA GLY A 150 -4.17 24.66 -6.28
C GLY A 150 -4.45 25.64 -5.20
#